data_7ef7345d0eb6842362c6a60eb4814c1d
#
_entry.id   7ef7345d0eb6842362c6a60eb4814c1d
#
_cell.length_a   1.000
_cell.length_b   1.000
_cell.length_c   1.000
_cell.angle_alpha   90.00
_cell.angle_beta   90.00
_cell.angle_gamma   90.00
#
_symmetry.space_group_name_H-M   'P 1'
#
loop_
_entity.id
_entity.type
_entity.pdbx_description
1 polymer ?
#
loop_
_entity_poly.entity_id
_entity_poly.type
_entity_poly.pdbx_seq_one_letter_code
_entity_poly.pdbx_strand_id
1 'polypeptide(L)'
;MTSALLQQSVLQAVQFGLAVPPDSAAEVAAELEAVTCRGGDWLFRQGDPADGLYLLVRGRLQVWIDSPESDGSSPRLVAEVSPGETVGEIGMLAGGVRSAGIRAMRDSLLLRMDTAAFDRLALRRPELTRQLAGGIATRLRDRTAGGPPPRRNVRTVALLPLDDGPAARGLAERLSLALARHGPVRVLTSHSPAEAGLSLPGHPGEPITPALVDWFAAQEDANRFVLYLADSGATPWSDAALRHADLVLLVGDASRAPQRRDWEATLLDAPRGPVARQALVLLHSGSPLGLLGTGAWLRGRNLDFHLHLRGN
;
A
#
# COMPACT_ATOMS: atom_id res chain seq x y z
N MET A 1 -8.53 8.33 -21.34
CA MET A 1 -9.37 7.76 -20.27
C MET A 1 -8.76 7.92 -18.88
N THR A 2 -7.47 7.70 -18.70
CA THR A 2 -6.79 7.72 -17.39
C THR A 2 -6.86 9.06 -16.65
N SER A 3 -6.75 10.19 -17.36
CA SER A 3 -6.84 11.54 -16.75
C SER A 3 -8.22 11.85 -16.16
N ALA A 4 -9.30 11.38 -16.77
CA ALA A 4 -10.66 11.64 -16.31
C ALA A 4 -11.00 10.84 -15.03
N LEU A 5 -10.53 9.58 -14.93
CA LEU A 5 -10.72 8.75 -13.74
C LEU A 5 -9.97 9.34 -12.54
N LEU A 6 -8.71 9.73 -12.74
CA LEU A 6 -7.92 10.38 -11.70
C LEU A 6 -8.58 11.68 -11.21
N GLN A 7 -9.07 12.50 -12.14
CA GLN A 7 -9.79 13.73 -11.80
C GLN A 7 -11.06 13.45 -10.98
N GLN A 8 -11.81 12.42 -11.36
CA GLN A 8 -12.97 11.98 -10.61
C GLN A 8 -12.60 11.53 -9.20
N SER A 9 -11.55 10.72 -9.04
CA SER A 9 -11.06 10.26 -7.75
C SER A 9 -10.65 11.42 -6.83
N VAL A 10 -9.96 12.42 -7.39
CA VAL A 10 -9.57 13.64 -6.67
C VAL A 10 -10.81 14.41 -6.20
N LEU A 11 -11.77 14.66 -7.10
CA LEU A 11 -12.99 15.38 -6.74
C LEU A 11 -13.82 14.66 -5.69
N GLN A 12 -13.95 13.34 -5.79
CA GLN A 12 -14.62 12.52 -4.77
C GLN A 12 -13.91 12.61 -3.42
N ALA A 13 -12.58 12.50 -3.40
CA ALA A 13 -11.82 12.61 -2.16
C ALA A 13 -12.03 13.98 -1.50
N VAL A 14 -12.00 15.08 -2.26
CA VAL A 14 -12.25 16.43 -1.76
C VAL A 14 -13.69 16.56 -1.23
N GLN A 15 -14.68 16.08 -1.97
CA GLN A 15 -16.09 16.13 -1.55
C GLN A 15 -16.32 15.41 -0.23
N PHE A 16 -15.86 14.17 -0.10
CA PHE A 16 -16.11 13.34 1.06
C PHE A 16 -15.13 13.60 2.20
N GLY A 17 -13.84 13.76 1.90
CA GLY A 17 -12.80 13.88 2.91
C GLY A 17 -12.73 15.28 3.55
N LEU A 18 -13.04 16.32 2.78
CA LEU A 18 -13.16 17.69 3.28
C LEU A 18 -14.62 18.15 3.40
N ALA A 19 -15.57 17.26 3.11
CA ALA A 19 -17.01 17.46 3.08
C ALA A 19 -17.42 18.77 2.37
N VAL A 20 -16.82 18.99 1.23
CA VAL A 20 -17.05 20.15 0.36
C VAL A 20 -18.23 19.85 -0.58
N PRO A 21 -19.17 20.79 -0.79
CA PRO A 21 -20.24 20.61 -1.78
C PRO A 21 -19.68 20.30 -3.18
N PRO A 22 -20.37 19.48 -4.00
CA PRO A 22 -19.92 19.11 -5.34
C PRO A 22 -19.53 20.30 -6.22
N ASP A 23 -20.31 21.37 -6.19
CA ASP A 23 -20.12 22.58 -6.98
C ASP A 23 -18.82 23.34 -6.62
N SER A 24 -18.26 23.04 -5.45
CA SER A 24 -17.07 23.72 -4.93
C SER A 24 -15.84 22.81 -4.90
N ALA A 25 -16.01 21.52 -5.18
CA ALA A 25 -14.92 20.55 -5.07
C ALA A 25 -13.78 20.85 -6.04
N ALA A 26 -14.08 21.32 -7.25
CA ALA A 26 -13.08 21.67 -8.25
C ALA A 26 -12.26 22.91 -7.82
N GLU A 27 -12.90 23.92 -7.23
CA GLU A 27 -12.23 25.12 -6.71
C GLU A 27 -11.27 24.75 -5.56
N VAL A 28 -11.75 23.92 -4.61
CA VAL A 28 -10.91 23.46 -3.50
C VAL A 28 -9.78 22.57 -4.01
N ALA A 29 -10.05 21.66 -4.93
CA ALA A 29 -9.02 20.79 -5.50
C ALA A 29 -7.91 21.56 -6.21
N ALA A 30 -8.21 22.71 -6.82
CA ALA A 30 -7.23 23.56 -7.49
C ALA A 30 -6.23 24.25 -6.53
N GLU A 31 -6.56 24.35 -5.25
CA GLU A 31 -5.66 24.87 -4.20
C GLU A 31 -4.77 23.76 -3.59
N LEU A 32 -4.94 22.51 -4.01
CA LEU A 32 -4.24 21.35 -3.45
C LEU A 32 -3.19 20.81 -4.43
N GLU A 33 -2.07 20.40 -3.87
CA GLU A 33 -0.97 19.77 -4.62
C GLU A 33 -1.09 18.25 -4.57
N ALA A 34 -1.05 17.59 -5.73
CA ALA A 34 -1.01 16.12 -5.78
C ALA A 34 0.40 15.61 -5.44
N VAL A 35 0.48 14.75 -4.43
CA VAL A 35 1.72 14.16 -3.93
C VAL A 35 1.59 12.64 -3.93
N THR A 36 2.60 11.93 -4.43
CA THR A 36 2.69 10.48 -4.28
C THR A 36 3.63 10.11 -3.14
N CYS A 37 3.23 9.13 -2.33
CA CYS A 37 4.08 8.54 -1.30
C CYS A 37 4.24 7.05 -1.61
N ARG A 38 5.49 6.60 -1.76
CA ARG A 38 5.80 5.22 -2.07
C ARG A 38 5.51 4.32 -0.88
N GLY A 39 4.99 3.12 -1.14
CA GLY A 39 4.78 2.11 -0.12
C GLY A 39 6.09 1.79 0.64
N GLY A 40 6.02 1.81 1.96
CA GLY A 40 7.16 1.67 2.84
C GLY A 40 7.85 2.97 3.24
N ASP A 41 7.63 4.07 2.53
CA ASP A 41 8.23 5.36 2.86
C ASP A 41 7.39 6.12 3.92
N TRP A 42 8.07 7.03 4.62
CA TRP A 42 7.44 7.95 5.55
C TRP A 42 6.99 9.21 4.80
N LEU A 43 5.72 9.57 4.97
CA LEU A 43 5.22 10.86 4.50
C LEU A 43 5.80 12.00 5.36
N PHE A 44 5.84 11.80 6.67
CA PHE A 44 6.55 12.61 7.66
C PHE A 44 6.70 11.81 8.96
N ARG A 45 7.61 12.26 9.84
CA ARG A 45 7.86 11.63 11.14
C ARG A 45 7.25 12.45 12.28
N GLN A 46 7.04 11.83 13.42
CA GLN A 46 6.70 12.54 14.64
C GLN A 46 7.79 13.55 14.98
N GLY A 47 7.38 14.78 15.34
CA GLY A 47 8.31 15.86 15.65
C GLY A 47 8.74 16.71 14.45
N ASP A 48 8.49 16.28 13.21
CA ASP A 48 8.76 17.12 12.03
C ASP A 48 7.91 18.42 12.06
N PRO A 49 8.33 19.50 11.39
CA PRO A 49 7.52 20.70 11.25
C PRO A 49 6.17 20.40 10.57
N ALA A 50 5.09 20.98 11.13
CA ALA A 50 3.75 20.82 10.57
C ALA A 50 3.45 21.94 9.55
N ASP A 51 3.74 21.69 8.28
CA ASP A 51 3.66 22.65 7.16
C ASP A 51 2.36 22.57 6.35
N GLY A 52 1.42 21.73 6.78
CA GLY A 52 0.15 21.52 6.09
C GLY A 52 -0.50 20.19 6.48
N LEU A 53 -1.62 19.88 5.85
CA LEU A 53 -2.33 18.61 5.97
C LEU A 53 -2.32 17.86 4.64
N TYR A 54 -2.63 16.56 4.70
CA TYR A 54 -2.74 15.70 3.55
C TYR A 54 -4.07 14.96 3.56
N LEU A 55 -4.77 14.93 2.44
CA LEU A 55 -5.97 14.14 2.20
C LEU A 55 -5.59 12.90 1.39
N LEU A 56 -5.84 11.71 1.89
CA LEU A 56 -5.58 10.47 1.17
C LEU A 56 -6.64 10.25 0.09
N VAL A 57 -6.21 10.22 -1.17
CA VAL A 57 -7.08 9.97 -2.34
C VAL A 57 -7.12 8.48 -2.65
N ARG A 58 -5.95 7.84 -2.69
CA ARG A 58 -5.76 6.42 -3.00
C ARG A 58 -4.63 5.84 -2.16
N GLY A 59 -4.70 4.54 -1.90
CA GLY A 59 -3.68 3.84 -1.13
C GLY A 59 -4.10 3.59 0.32
N ARG A 60 -3.12 3.46 1.21
CA ARG A 60 -3.33 3.22 2.65
C ARG A 60 -2.13 3.69 3.45
N LEU A 61 -2.37 4.35 4.57
CA LEU A 61 -1.31 4.85 5.44
C LEU A 61 -1.43 4.24 6.84
N GLN A 62 -0.34 4.30 7.58
CA GLN A 62 -0.25 3.91 8.99
C GLN A 62 0.18 5.10 9.83
N VAL A 63 -0.43 5.22 10.99
CA VAL A 63 -0.09 6.21 12.01
C VAL A 63 0.77 5.55 13.09
N TRP A 64 1.96 6.08 13.31
CA TRP A 64 2.94 5.57 14.26
C TRP A 64 3.24 6.63 15.31
N ILE A 65 3.39 6.22 16.57
CA ILE A 65 3.79 7.08 17.67
C ILE A 65 5.04 6.50 18.30
N ASP A 66 6.04 7.36 18.48
CA ASP A 66 7.24 7.02 19.26
C ASP A 66 6.85 6.93 20.72
N SER A 67 7.29 5.89 21.41
CA SER A 67 6.98 5.67 22.83
C SER A 67 8.02 6.40 23.68
N PRO A 68 7.61 7.40 24.50
CA PRO A 68 8.55 8.12 25.34
C PRO A 68 9.07 7.32 26.55
N GLU A 69 8.49 6.16 26.85
CA GLU A 69 8.70 5.46 28.12
C GLU A 69 9.72 4.33 28.09
N SER A 70 10.36 4.03 26.96
CA SER A 70 11.30 2.92 26.89
C SER A 70 12.52 3.28 26.05
N ASP A 71 13.66 3.23 26.71
CA ASP A 71 15.00 3.28 26.15
C ASP A 71 15.12 2.23 25.01
N GLY A 72 14.92 2.66 23.76
CA GLY A 72 15.03 1.80 22.56
C GLY A 72 13.78 1.07 22.09
N SER A 73 12.58 1.39 22.54
CA SER A 73 11.36 0.75 22.02
C SER A 73 10.99 1.22 20.62
N SER A 74 10.64 0.27 19.78
CA SER A 74 10.17 0.52 18.42
C SER A 74 8.88 1.35 18.40
N PRO A 75 8.69 2.24 17.41
CA PRO A 75 7.45 3.00 17.24
C PRO A 75 6.23 2.08 17.27
N ARG A 76 5.14 2.54 17.91
CA ARG A 76 3.89 1.79 18.02
C ARG A 76 2.90 2.20 16.93
N LEU A 77 2.39 1.21 16.20
CA LEU A 77 1.27 1.41 15.28
C LEU A 77 -0.01 1.71 16.08
N VAL A 78 -0.65 2.84 15.79
CA VAL A 78 -1.86 3.30 16.51
C VAL A 78 -3.12 3.34 15.65
N ALA A 79 -2.99 3.50 14.32
CA ALA A 79 -4.13 3.51 13.42
C ALA A 79 -3.71 3.23 11.97
N GLU A 80 -4.69 2.86 11.14
CA GLU A 80 -4.60 2.91 9.69
C GLU A 80 -5.48 4.04 9.17
N VAL A 81 -5.11 4.60 8.00
CA VAL A 81 -5.80 5.71 7.33
C VAL A 81 -6.26 5.20 5.96
N SER A 82 -7.53 5.42 5.68
CA SER A 82 -8.20 5.00 4.44
C SER A 82 -8.44 6.19 3.49
N PRO A 83 -8.68 5.95 2.19
CA PRO A 83 -9.07 7.01 1.27
C PRO A 83 -10.25 7.85 1.79
N GLY A 84 -10.16 9.16 1.60
CA GLY A 84 -11.11 10.15 2.14
C GLY A 84 -10.75 10.68 3.53
N GLU A 85 -9.75 10.13 4.21
CA GLU A 85 -9.31 10.65 5.52
C GLU A 85 -8.11 11.59 5.39
N THR A 86 -8.02 12.53 6.34
CA THR A 86 -6.91 13.50 6.43
C THR A 86 -5.88 13.08 7.47
N VAL A 87 -4.62 13.50 7.26
CA VAL A 87 -3.52 13.35 8.21
C VAL A 87 -2.70 14.64 8.31
N GLY A 88 -2.07 14.85 9.46
CA GLY A 88 -1.21 16.01 9.70
C GLY A 88 -1.95 17.27 10.11
N GLU A 89 -3.28 17.26 10.11
CA GLU A 89 -4.15 18.38 10.49
C GLU A 89 -3.96 18.79 11.95
N ILE A 90 -3.68 17.84 12.86
CA ILE A 90 -3.49 18.13 14.29
C ILE A 90 -2.30 19.06 14.48
N GLY A 91 -1.14 18.73 13.91
CA GLY A 91 0.05 19.57 14.04
C GLY A 91 -0.12 20.94 13.38
N MET A 92 -0.80 20.99 12.22
CA MET A 92 -1.08 22.23 11.51
C MET A 92 -2.01 23.15 12.32
N LEU A 93 -3.12 22.63 12.84
CA LEU A 93 -4.10 23.41 13.62
C LEU A 93 -3.55 23.82 15.00
N ALA A 94 -2.68 23.02 15.61
CA ALA A 94 -2.03 23.33 16.88
C ALA A 94 -0.84 24.30 16.72
N GLY A 95 -0.42 24.60 15.50
CA GLY A 95 0.69 25.52 15.23
C GLY A 95 2.05 24.99 15.71
N GLY A 96 2.36 23.72 15.48
CA GLY A 96 3.54 23.11 16.04
C GLY A 96 4.20 22.07 15.14
N VAL A 97 4.42 20.89 15.71
CA VAL A 97 5.09 19.76 15.06
C VAL A 97 4.10 18.62 14.80
N ARG A 98 4.49 17.67 13.98
CA ARG A 98 3.72 16.45 13.72
C ARG A 98 3.56 15.64 15.01
N SER A 99 2.32 15.41 15.41
CA SER A 99 1.98 14.66 16.64
C SER A 99 2.21 13.15 16.52
N ALA A 100 2.35 12.63 15.29
CA ALA A 100 2.62 11.24 14.98
C ALA A 100 3.36 11.14 13.66
N GLY A 101 4.04 10.03 13.42
CA GLY A 101 4.61 9.69 12.12
C GLY A 101 3.57 9.03 11.21
N ILE A 102 3.61 9.33 9.91
CA ILE A 102 2.75 8.71 8.90
C ILE A 102 3.63 7.96 7.90
N ARG A 103 3.35 6.66 7.74
CA ARG A 103 4.05 5.78 6.79
C ARG A 103 3.07 5.20 5.78
N ALA A 104 3.44 5.20 4.51
CA ALA A 104 2.63 4.57 3.48
C ALA A 104 2.77 3.03 3.55
N MET A 105 1.64 2.32 3.55
CA MET A 105 1.61 0.86 3.48
C MET A 105 1.79 0.35 2.05
N ARG A 106 1.26 1.11 1.10
CA ARG A 106 1.34 0.89 -0.35
C ARG A 106 1.51 2.24 -1.04
N ASP A 107 1.83 2.23 -2.33
CA ASP A 107 1.92 3.47 -3.08
C ASP A 107 0.61 4.22 -2.95
N SER A 108 0.70 5.46 -2.52
CA SER A 108 -0.45 6.27 -2.13
C SER A 108 -0.44 7.61 -2.87
N LEU A 109 -1.63 8.06 -3.25
CA LEU A 109 -1.87 9.37 -3.81
C LEU A 109 -2.56 10.23 -2.76
N LEU A 110 -1.97 11.38 -2.49
CA LEU A 110 -2.46 12.36 -1.52
C LEU A 110 -2.64 13.73 -2.19
N LEU A 111 -3.49 14.54 -1.59
CA LEU A 111 -3.58 15.97 -1.87
C LEU A 111 -3.05 16.72 -0.66
N ARG A 112 -1.97 17.48 -0.85
CA ARG A 112 -1.39 18.35 0.16
C ARG A 112 -2.08 19.70 0.14
N MET A 113 -2.48 20.17 1.31
CA MET A 113 -2.92 21.54 1.58
C MET A 113 -1.91 22.17 2.51
N ASP A 114 -1.15 23.15 2.05
CA ASP A 114 -0.28 23.90 2.93
C ASP A 114 -1.07 24.84 3.84
N THR A 115 -0.41 25.37 4.89
CA THR A 115 -1.06 26.25 5.87
C THR A 115 -1.66 27.49 5.22
N ALA A 116 -0.99 28.07 4.23
CA ALA A 116 -1.48 29.28 3.56
C ALA A 116 -2.74 29.01 2.71
N ALA A 117 -2.78 27.86 2.01
CA ALA A 117 -3.98 27.42 1.27
C ALA A 117 -5.13 27.13 2.26
N PHE A 118 -4.83 26.47 3.38
CA PHE A 118 -5.84 26.23 4.42
C PHE A 118 -6.42 27.55 4.95
N ASP A 119 -5.59 28.52 5.31
CA ASP A 119 -6.03 29.83 5.83
C ASP A 119 -6.92 30.56 4.82
N ARG A 120 -6.53 30.59 3.53
CA ARG A 120 -7.36 31.17 2.47
C ARG A 120 -8.71 30.48 2.31
N LEU A 121 -8.73 29.15 2.36
CA LEU A 121 -9.96 28.37 2.25
C LEU A 121 -10.83 28.50 3.49
N ALA A 122 -10.25 28.50 4.70
CA ALA A 122 -10.97 28.62 5.97
C ALA A 122 -11.68 29.97 6.09
N LEU A 123 -11.06 31.06 5.58
CA LEU A 123 -11.70 32.37 5.51
C LEU A 123 -12.91 32.40 4.57
N ARG A 124 -12.84 31.69 3.43
CA ARG A 124 -13.95 31.62 2.47
C ARG A 124 -15.00 30.56 2.87
N ARG A 125 -14.60 29.53 3.61
CA ARG A 125 -15.40 28.35 3.98
C ARG A 125 -15.16 27.95 5.42
N PRO A 126 -15.78 28.66 6.40
CA PRO A 126 -15.61 28.36 7.83
C PRO A 126 -16.04 26.93 8.23
N GLU A 127 -16.93 26.32 7.42
CA GLU A 127 -17.36 24.92 7.60
C GLU A 127 -16.21 23.92 7.46
N LEU A 128 -15.17 24.22 6.68
CA LEU A 128 -14.00 23.34 6.51
C LEU A 128 -13.30 23.11 7.86
N THR A 129 -13.08 24.15 8.63
CA THR A 129 -12.46 24.06 9.97
C THR A 129 -13.29 23.20 10.92
N ARG A 130 -14.64 23.36 10.91
CA ARG A 130 -15.52 22.53 11.76
C ARG A 130 -15.48 21.05 11.38
N GLN A 131 -15.35 20.75 10.08
CA GLN A 131 -15.30 19.37 9.58
C GLN A 131 -13.99 18.71 9.94
N LEU A 132 -12.85 19.38 9.77
CA LEU A 132 -11.56 18.86 10.21
C LEU A 132 -11.55 18.61 11.73
N ALA A 133 -12.05 19.54 12.51
CA ALA A 133 -12.20 19.37 13.96
C ALA A 133 -13.13 18.19 14.32
N GLY A 134 -14.23 18.02 13.59
CA GLY A 134 -15.16 16.90 13.75
C GLY A 134 -14.50 15.55 13.43
N GLY A 135 -13.70 15.48 12.37
CA GLY A 135 -12.91 14.29 12.00
C GLY A 135 -11.89 13.92 13.08
N ILE A 136 -11.19 14.91 13.63
CA ILE A 136 -10.25 14.71 14.75
C ILE A 136 -10.99 14.18 15.98
N ALA A 137 -12.12 14.79 16.36
CA ALA A 137 -12.91 14.39 17.52
C ALA A 137 -13.48 12.96 17.38
N THR A 138 -13.87 12.55 16.18
CA THR A 138 -14.34 11.19 15.91
C THR A 138 -13.20 10.19 16.06
N ARG A 139 -12.05 10.45 15.46
CA ARG A 139 -10.86 9.58 15.58
C ARG A 139 -10.38 9.46 17.03
N LEU A 140 -10.46 10.53 17.80
CA LEU A 140 -10.10 10.50 19.22
C LEU A 140 -11.06 9.60 20.01
N ARG A 141 -12.36 9.70 19.76
CA ARG A 141 -13.38 8.84 20.38
C ARG A 141 -13.17 7.35 20.04
N ASP A 142 -12.92 7.04 18.78
CA ASP A 142 -12.73 5.66 18.34
C ASP A 142 -11.47 5.03 18.96
N ARG A 143 -10.42 5.84 19.17
CA ARG A 143 -9.21 5.40 19.87
C ARG A 143 -9.44 5.13 21.36
N THR A 144 -10.27 5.93 22.02
CA THR A 144 -10.59 5.74 23.45
C THR A 144 -11.55 4.56 23.68
N ALA A 145 -12.31 4.18 22.68
CA ALA A 145 -13.21 2.99 22.72
C ALA A 145 -12.46 1.65 22.71
N GLY A 146 -11.16 1.60 22.45
CA GLY A 146 -10.30 0.43 22.69
C GLY A 146 -10.60 -0.80 21.82
N GLY A 147 -11.13 -0.63 20.62
CA GLY A 147 -11.39 -1.74 19.71
C GLY A 147 -10.08 -2.40 19.23
N PRO A 148 -10.07 -3.76 19.02
CA PRO A 148 -8.93 -4.42 18.41
C PRO A 148 -8.69 -3.85 17.01
N PRO A 149 -7.41 -3.76 16.55
CA PRO A 149 -7.11 -3.31 15.22
C PRO A 149 -7.89 -4.17 14.21
N PRO A 150 -8.43 -3.58 13.13
CA PRO A 150 -9.21 -4.30 12.15
C PRO A 150 -8.40 -5.49 11.60
N ARG A 151 -8.99 -6.68 11.62
CA ARG A 151 -8.38 -7.87 11.01
C ARG A 151 -8.20 -7.60 9.53
N ARG A 152 -6.96 -7.63 9.06
CA ARG A 152 -6.65 -7.46 7.64
C ARG A 152 -7.18 -8.66 6.86
N ASN A 153 -8.18 -8.43 6.03
CA ASN A 153 -8.58 -9.39 5.03
C ASN A 153 -7.59 -9.28 3.86
N VAL A 154 -6.89 -10.36 3.54
CA VAL A 154 -6.01 -10.44 2.38
C VAL A 154 -6.88 -10.39 1.12
N ARG A 155 -6.74 -9.33 0.32
CA ARG A 155 -7.43 -9.14 -0.97
C ARG A 155 -6.44 -9.10 -2.13
N THR A 156 -5.23 -8.65 -1.87
CA THR A 156 -4.18 -8.51 -2.88
C THR A 156 -3.02 -9.44 -2.55
N VAL A 157 -2.61 -10.25 -3.50
CA VAL A 157 -1.52 -11.24 -3.33
C VAL A 157 -0.51 -11.07 -4.45
N ALA A 158 0.75 -10.84 -4.10
CA ALA A 158 1.84 -10.88 -5.07
C ALA A 158 2.48 -12.28 -5.06
N LEU A 159 2.66 -12.85 -6.24
CA LEU A 159 3.40 -14.10 -6.43
C LEU A 159 4.75 -13.73 -7.05
N LEU A 160 5.81 -13.86 -6.26
CA LEU A 160 7.18 -13.55 -6.66
C LEU A 160 7.92 -14.85 -7.00
N PRO A 161 8.24 -15.11 -8.28
CA PRO A 161 9.02 -16.27 -8.68
C PRO A 161 10.44 -16.19 -8.13
N LEU A 162 10.91 -17.24 -7.45
CA LEU A 162 12.31 -17.35 -7.02
C LEU A 162 13.21 -17.97 -8.11
N ASP A 163 12.60 -18.46 -9.18
CA ASP A 163 13.27 -19.03 -10.34
C ASP A 163 12.51 -18.69 -11.64
N ASP A 164 13.15 -18.89 -12.78
CA ASP A 164 12.59 -18.60 -14.11
C ASP A 164 11.63 -19.69 -14.62
N GLY A 165 11.18 -20.59 -13.75
CA GLY A 165 10.27 -21.67 -14.09
C GLY A 165 8.80 -21.24 -14.14
N PRO A 166 7.91 -22.12 -14.61
CA PRO A 166 6.48 -21.85 -14.73
C PRO A 166 5.72 -21.95 -13.39
N ALA A 167 6.40 -22.27 -12.30
CA ALA A 167 5.80 -22.59 -10.99
C ALA A 167 4.87 -21.50 -10.47
N ALA A 168 5.32 -20.24 -10.48
CA ALA A 168 4.52 -19.13 -9.99
C ALA A 168 3.29 -18.83 -10.86
N ARG A 169 3.42 -18.97 -12.20
CA ARG A 169 2.30 -18.82 -13.14
C ARG A 169 1.24 -19.90 -12.91
N GLY A 170 1.64 -21.16 -12.83
CA GLY A 170 0.73 -22.28 -12.54
C GLY A 170 0.05 -22.15 -11.17
N LEU A 171 0.75 -21.61 -10.17
CA LEU A 171 0.13 -21.31 -8.89
C LEU A 171 -0.89 -20.16 -9.00
N ALA A 172 -0.58 -19.09 -9.72
CA ALA A 172 -1.49 -17.97 -9.94
C ALA A 172 -2.80 -18.42 -10.62
N GLU A 173 -2.70 -19.28 -11.62
CA GLU A 173 -3.87 -19.85 -12.32
C GLU A 173 -4.75 -20.68 -11.37
N ARG A 174 -4.15 -21.61 -10.61
CA ARG A 174 -4.88 -22.44 -9.63
C ARG A 174 -5.51 -21.59 -8.52
N LEU A 175 -4.77 -20.61 -8.01
CA LEU A 175 -5.26 -19.72 -6.97
C LEU A 175 -6.40 -18.84 -7.49
N SER A 176 -6.30 -18.34 -8.72
CA SER A 176 -7.35 -17.58 -9.38
C SER A 176 -8.65 -18.39 -9.50
N LEU A 177 -8.56 -19.63 -9.96
CA LEU A 177 -9.73 -20.54 -10.06
C LEU A 177 -10.36 -20.84 -8.69
N ALA A 178 -9.53 -21.04 -7.66
CA ALA A 178 -10.03 -21.30 -6.32
C ALA A 178 -10.72 -20.08 -5.71
N LEU A 179 -10.15 -18.89 -5.87
CA LEU A 179 -10.70 -17.64 -5.34
C LEU A 179 -11.92 -17.16 -6.12
N ALA A 180 -12.06 -17.50 -7.41
CA ALA A 180 -13.21 -17.15 -8.23
C ALA A 180 -14.56 -17.65 -7.65
N ARG A 181 -14.53 -18.68 -6.82
CA ARG A 181 -15.71 -19.17 -6.08
C ARG A 181 -16.20 -18.19 -5.02
N HIS A 182 -15.35 -17.23 -4.63
CA HIS A 182 -15.63 -16.24 -3.57
C HIS A 182 -15.86 -14.83 -4.11
N GLY A 183 -15.68 -14.59 -5.40
CA GLY A 183 -15.93 -13.31 -6.06
C GLY A 183 -15.00 -13.06 -7.25
N PRO A 184 -15.12 -11.89 -7.90
CA PRO A 184 -14.28 -11.54 -9.05
C PRO A 184 -12.79 -11.56 -8.69
N VAL A 185 -11.98 -12.16 -9.56
CA VAL A 185 -10.52 -12.25 -9.44
C VAL A 185 -9.87 -11.64 -10.67
N ARG A 186 -8.87 -10.81 -10.48
CA ARG A 186 -8.03 -10.26 -11.55
C ARG A 186 -6.59 -10.72 -11.36
N VAL A 187 -5.98 -11.27 -12.41
CA VAL A 187 -4.54 -11.52 -12.46
C VAL A 187 -3.91 -10.41 -13.29
N LEU A 188 -2.88 -9.78 -12.73
CA LEU A 188 -2.14 -8.70 -13.35
C LEU A 188 -0.67 -9.11 -13.52
N THR A 189 -0.08 -8.69 -14.63
CA THR A 189 1.31 -8.97 -15.02
C THR A 189 2.02 -7.67 -15.39
N SER A 190 3.32 -7.73 -15.67
CA SER A 190 4.11 -6.58 -16.15
C SER A 190 3.56 -5.92 -17.44
N HIS A 191 2.74 -6.61 -18.20
CA HIS A 191 2.10 -6.05 -19.42
C HIS A 191 0.81 -5.27 -19.12
N SER A 192 0.17 -5.54 -17.98
CA SER A 192 -1.16 -5.00 -17.69
C SER A 192 -1.22 -3.46 -17.59
N PRO A 193 -0.22 -2.75 -17.07
CA PRO A 193 -0.20 -1.28 -17.14
C PRO A 193 -0.14 -0.75 -18.57
N ALA A 194 0.70 -1.34 -19.44
CA ALA A 194 0.83 -0.92 -20.83
C ALA A 194 -0.46 -1.14 -21.64
N GLU A 195 -1.20 -2.24 -21.39
CA GLU A 195 -2.53 -2.48 -21.95
C GLU A 195 -3.54 -1.38 -21.56
N ALA A 196 -3.33 -0.74 -20.39
CA ALA A 196 -4.12 0.40 -19.94
C ALA A 196 -3.57 1.77 -20.42
N GLY A 197 -2.51 1.77 -21.23
CA GLY A 197 -1.85 2.99 -21.73
C GLY A 197 -1.00 3.69 -20.66
N LEU A 198 -0.51 2.94 -19.65
CA LEU A 198 0.31 3.45 -18.56
C LEU A 198 1.74 2.92 -18.66
N SER A 199 2.69 3.73 -18.22
CA SER A 199 4.10 3.37 -18.14
C SER A 199 4.52 3.09 -16.72
N LEU A 200 5.28 2.03 -16.53
CA LEU A 200 6.01 1.77 -15.28
C LEU A 200 7.22 2.73 -15.16
N PRO A 201 7.73 2.97 -13.96
CA PRO A 201 9.02 3.65 -13.74
C PRO A 201 10.15 3.00 -14.51
N GLY A 202 11.25 3.75 -14.73
CA GLY A 202 12.44 3.22 -15.40
C GLY A 202 13.19 2.18 -14.55
N HIS A 203 13.19 2.36 -13.24
CA HIS A 203 13.93 1.51 -12.30
C HIS A 203 13.10 1.18 -11.05
N PRO A 204 13.36 0.01 -10.40
CA PRO A 204 12.82 -0.28 -9.08
C PRO A 204 13.20 0.82 -8.08
N GLY A 205 12.28 1.17 -7.20
CA GLY A 205 12.51 2.20 -6.18
C GLY A 205 12.13 3.62 -6.61
N GLU A 206 11.89 3.87 -7.88
CA GLU A 206 11.35 5.16 -8.33
C GLU A 206 9.87 5.34 -7.93
N PRO A 207 9.43 6.59 -7.67
CA PRO A 207 8.02 6.88 -7.44
C PRO A 207 7.17 6.50 -8.65
N ILE A 208 5.99 5.96 -8.40
CA ILE A 208 5.00 5.73 -9.47
C ILE A 208 4.14 6.97 -9.68
N THR A 209 3.61 7.13 -10.89
CA THR A 209 2.76 8.27 -11.24
C THR A 209 1.40 8.21 -10.54
N PRO A 210 0.74 9.36 -10.28
CA PRO A 210 -0.62 9.38 -9.74
C PRO A 210 -1.61 8.53 -10.54
N ALA A 211 -1.47 8.52 -11.86
CA ALA A 211 -2.31 7.72 -12.76
C ALA A 211 -2.11 6.22 -12.54
N LEU A 212 -0.89 5.78 -12.26
CA LEU A 212 -0.59 4.38 -11.98
C LEU A 212 -1.12 3.96 -10.60
N VAL A 213 -1.01 4.83 -9.58
CA VAL A 213 -1.62 4.60 -8.24
C VAL A 213 -3.13 4.44 -8.37
N ASP A 214 -3.79 5.35 -9.10
CA ASP A 214 -5.24 5.29 -9.30
C ASP A 214 -5.66 4.03 -10.07
N TRP A 215 -4.87 3.60 -11.05
CA TRP A 215 -5.12 2.37 -11.81
C TRP A 215 -5.04 1.12 -10.91
N PHE A 216 -4.02 0.99 -10.05
CA PHE A 216 -3.94 -0.11 -9.09
C PHE A 216 -5.18 -0.13 -8.18
N ALA A 217 -5.56 1.02 -7.63
CA ALA A 217 -6.73 1.13 -6.77
C ALA A 217 -8.02 0.75 -7.52
N ALA A 218 -8.17 1.15 -8.79
CA ALA A 218 -9.33 0.79 -9.61
C ALA A 218 -9.41 -0.72 -9.85
N GLN A 219 -8.27 -1.44 -10.00
CA GLN A 219 -8.28 -2.89 -10.09
C GLN A 219 -8.76 -3.54 -8.78
N GLU A 220 -8.34 -3.00 -7.64
CA GLU A 220 -8.76 -3.46 -6.32
C GLU A 220 -10.24 -3.17 -6.03
N ASP A 221 -10.76 -2.03 -6.48
CA ASP A 221 -12.17 -1.64 -6.31
C ASP A 221 -13.10 -2.52 -7.17
N ALA A 222 -12.67 -2.85 -8.40
CA ALA A 222 -13.45 -3.64 -9.35
C ALA A 222 -13.45 -5.16 -9.04
N ASN A 223 -12.50 -5.66 -8.24
CA ASN A 223 -12.33 -7.07 -7.99
C ASN A 223 -12.29 -7.39 -6.49
N ARG A 224 -12.82 -8.56 -6.11
CA ARG A 224 -12.72 -9.03 -4.73
C ARG A 224 -11.28 -9.44 -4.39
N PHE A 225 -10.57 -10.00 -5.36
CA PHE A 225 -9.17 -10.41 -5.21
C PHE A 225 -8.35 -9.96 -6.42
N VAL A 226 -7.14 -9.47 -6.16
CA VAL A 226 -6.16 -9.14 -7.20
C VAL A 226 -4.88 -9.95 -6.95
N LEU A 227 -4.45 -10.68 -7.97
CA LEU A 227 -3.20 -11.44 -7.95
C LEU A 227 -2.19 -10.72 -8.84
N TYR A 228 -1.09 -10.28 -8.26
CA TYR A 228 0.03 -9.70 -8.97
C TYR A 228 1.05 -10.79 -9.28
N LEU A 229 1.18 -11.20 -10.53
CA LEU A 229 2.25 -12.09 -10.95
C LEU A 229 3.50 -11.23 -11.23
N ALA A 230 4.42 -11.22 -10.28
CA ALA A 230 5.68 -10.50 -10.39
C ALA A 230 6.62 -11.19 -11.40
N ASP A 231 7.57 -10.42 -11.95
CA ASP A 231 8.63 -10.97 -12.77
C ASP A 231 9.71 -11.63 -11.89
N SER A 232 10.49 -12.55 -12.46
CA SER A 232 11.66 -13.11 -11.79
C SER A 232 12.79 -12.07 -11.77
N GLY A 233 12.88 -11.29 -10.69
CA GLY A 233 13.90 -10.25 -10.52
C GLY A 233 13.38 -8.92 -9.99
N ALA A 234 14.32 -8.01 -9.73
CA ALA A 234 14.01 -6.64 -9.32
C ALA A 234 13.65 -5.78 -10.54
N THR A 235 12.44 -5.99 -11.05
CA THR A 235 11.88 -5.13 -12.10
C THR A 235 11.00 -4.03 -11.49
N PRO A 236 10.72 -2.93 -12.21
CA PRO A 236 9.77 -1.91 -11.76
C PRO A 236 8.37 -2.48 -11.49
N TRP A 237 7.95 -3.49 -12.25
CA TRP A 237 6.69 -4.19 -12.03
C TRP A 237 6.72 -5.00 -10.73
N SER A 238 7.76 -5.82 -10.51
CA SER A 238 7.89 -6.61 -9.29
C SER A 238 7.91 -5.69 -8.05
N ASP A 239 8.65 -4.60 -8.08
CA ASP A 239 8.72 -3.62 -7.01
C ASP A 239 7.33 -2.98 -6.72
N ALA A 240 6.59 -2.56 -7.75
CA ALA A 240 5.25 -2.01 -7.59
C ALA A 240 4.26 -3.07 -7.08
N ALA A 241 4.26 -4.27 -7.66
CA ALA A 241 3.37 -5.37 -7.30
C ALA A 241 3.52 -5.78 -5.82
N LEU A 242 4.76 -5.86 -5.32
CA LEU A 242 5.01 -6.20 -3.92
C LEU A 242 4.52 -5.12 -2.96
N ARG A 243 4.63 -3.84 -3.33
CA ARG A 243 4.14 -2.73 -2.49
C ARG A 243 2.62 -2.65 -2.43
N HIS A 244 1.92 -3.13 -3.47
CA HIS A 244 0.46 -3.14 -3.51
C HIS A 244 -0.17 -4.39 -2.88
N ALA A 245 0.63 -5.41 -2.54
CA ALA A 245 0.14 -6.65 -1.97
C ALA A 245 -0.15 -6.56 -0.46
N ASP A 246 -1.20 -7.26 0.00
CA ASP A 246 -1.43 -7.56 1.42
C ASP A 246 -0.61 -8.79 1.87
N LEU A 247 -0.30 -9.68 0.92
CA LEU A 247 0.50 -10.89 1.13
C LEU A 247 1.43 -11.11 -0.07
N VAL A 248 2.69 -11.34 0.22
CA VAL A 248 3.71 -11.73 -0.77
C VAL A 248 3.99 -13.22 -0.65
N LEU A 249 3.79 -13.96 -1.71
CA LEU A 249 4.14 -15.37 -1.83
C LEU A 249 5.43 -15.51 -2.65
N LEU A 250 6.52 -15.87 -1.99
CA LEU A 250 7.76 -16.27 -2.66
C LEU A 250 7.58 -17.70 -3.17
N VAL A 251 7.58 -17.88 -4.47
CA VAL A 251 7.24 -19.18 -5.09
C VAL A 251 8.50 -19.83 -5.64
N GLY A 252 8.85 -20.98 -5.10
CA GLY A 252 9.99 -21.79 -5.54
C GLY A 252 9.59 -23.20 -5.92
N ASP A 253 10.32 -23.78 -6.89
CA ASP A 253 10.24 -25.19 -7.23
C ASP A 253 11.13 -25.99 -6.27
N ALA A 254 10.53 -26.86 -5.45
CA ALA A 254 11.23 -27.66 -4.45
C ALA A 254 12.24 -28.64 -5.04
N SER A 255 12.16 -28.96 -6.34
CA SER A 255 13.14 -29.79 -7.04
C SER A 255 14.44 -29.07 -7.37
N ARG A 256 14.45 -27.72 -7.28
CA ARG A 256 15.62 -26.89 -7.58
C ARG A 256 16.44 -26.61 -6.31
N ALA A 257 17.71 -26.29 -6.51
CA ALA A 257 18.57 -25.90 -5.40
C ALA A 257 18.11 -24.53 -4.83
N PRO A 258 17.94 -24.43 -3.50
CA PRO A 258 17.59 -23.18 -2.86
C PRO A 258 18.75 -22.17 -2.99
N GLN A 259 18.52 -21.11 -3.74
CA GLN A 259 19.49 -20.03 -3.87
C GLN A 259 18.80 -18.71 -3.58
N ARG A 260 19.35 -17.95 -2.63
CA ARG A 260 18.96 -16.56 -2.44
C ARG A 260 19.69 -15.71 -3.46
N ARG A 261 18.93 -14.93 -4.22
CA ARG A 261 19.47 -14.04 -5.25
C ARG A 261 19.68 -12.64 -4.69
N ASP A 262 20.66 -11.91 -5.20
CA ASP A 262 20.98 -10.55 -4.70
C ASP A 262 19.81 -9.58 -4.85
N TRP A 263 18.98 -9.72 -5.88
CA TRP A 263 17.82 -8.90 -6.10
C TRP A 263 16.70 -9.10 -5.04
N GLU A 264 16.67 -10.23 -4.35
CA GLU A 264 15.71 -10.45 -3.26
C GLU A 264 15.92 -9.44 -2.12
N ALA A 265 17.18 -9.12 -1.80
CA ALA A 265 17.50 -8.12 -0.79
C ALA A 265 16.97 -6.73 -1.20
N THR A 266 17.07 -6.37 -2.49
CA THR A 266 16.57 -5.10 -3.01
C THR A 266 15.06 -4.95 -2.87
N LEU A 267 14.31 -6.03 -3.09
CA LEU A 267 12.84 -6.00 -3.10
C LEU A 267 12.21 -6.29 -1.73
N LEU A 268 12.83 -7.15 -0.91
CA LEU A 268 12.17 -7.76 0.26
C LEU A 268 12.72 -7.24 1.59
N ASP A 269 13.97 -6.76 1.62
CA ASP A 269 14.59 -6.42 2.90
C ASP A 269 14.32 -4.95 3.30
N ALA A 270 14.29 -4.73 4.62
CA ALA A 270 14.19 -3.38 5.18
C ALA A 270 15.40 -2.50 4.75
N PRO A 271 15.21 -1.15 4.70
CA PRO A 271 14.05 -0.41 5.16
C PRO A 271 12.93 -0.22 4.12
N ARG A 272 13.14 -0.62 2.86
CA ARG A 272 12.24 -0.36 1.73
C ARG A 272 11.43 -1.56 1.26
N GLY A 273 11.56 -2.70 1.94
CA GLY A 273 10.77 -3.89 1.64
C GLY A 273 9.26 -3.68 1.86
N PRO A 274 8.42 -4.57 1.29
CA PRO A 274 6.98 -4.46 1.41
C PRO A 274 6.53 -4.54 2.88
N VAL A 275 5.52 -3.77 3.22
CA VAL A 275 4.86 -3.82 4.54
C VAL A 275 3.97 -5.07 4.65
N ALA A 276 3.72 -5.73 3.53
CA ALA A 276 2.95 -6.96 3.44
C ALA A 276 3.62 -8.12 4.19
N ARG A 277 2.79 -9.05 4.66
CA ARG A 277 3.27 -10.34 5.17
C ARG A 277 3.94 -11.13 4.06
N GLN A 278 5.01 -11.86 4.39
CA GLN A 278 5.78 -12.64 3.43
C GLN A 278 5.71 -14.13 3.75
N ALA A 279 5.46 -14.97 2.75
CA ALA A 279 5.44 -16.40 2.91
C ALA A 279 6.18 -17.11 1.77
N LEU A 280 6.81 -18.22 2.08
CA LEU A 280 7.42 -19.09 1.09
C LEU A 280 6.44 -20.19 0.69
N VAL A 281 6.27 -20.40 -0.60
CA VAL A 281 5.50 -21.51 -1.18
C VAL A 281 6.44 -22.38 -2.00
N LEU A 282 6.65 -23.62 -1.56
CA LEU A 282 7.44 -24.62 -2.28
C LEU A 282 6.50 -25.56 -3.03
N LEU A 283 6.64 -25.58 -4.34
CA LEU A 283 5.87 -26.45 -5.22
C LEU A 283 6.63 -27.74 -5.48
N HIS A 284 5.97 -28.88 -5.25
CA HIS A 284 6.53 -30.22 -5.45
C HIS A 284 5.92 -30.86 -6.71
N SER A 285 6.75 -31.06 -7.74
CA SER A 285 6.41 -31.84 -8.94
C SER A 285 6.90 -33.26 -8.76
N GLY A 286 6.07 -34.18 -8.24
CA GLY A 286 6.40 -35.61 -8.14
C GLY A 286 6.69 -36.13 -6.74
N SER A 287 7.28 -37.28 -6.58
CA SER A 287 7.45 -38.22 -5.49
C SER A 287 7.43 -37.72 -4.03
N PRO A 288 6.95 -38.53 -3.05
CA PRO A 288 6.65 -38.10 -1.66
C PRO A 288 7.86 -37.83 -0.75
N LEU A 289 9.08 -37.91 -1.24
CA LEU A 289 10.31 -37.80 -0.44
C LEU A 289 10.88 -36.36 -0.30
N GLY A 290 10.16 -35.34 -0.73
CA GLY A 290 10.72 -34.00 -0.97
C GLY A 290 10.58 -32.94 0.13
N LEU A 291 10.32 -33.28 1.40
CA LEU A 291 10.28 -32.27 2.47
C LEU A 291 11.67 -31.95 3.05
N LEU A 292 12.73 -32.61 2.57
CA LEU A 292 14.10 -32.36 2.98
C LEU A 292 14.63 -31.10 2.29
N GLY A 293 15.25 -30.19 3.06
CA GLY A 293 15.91 -29.01 2.52
C GLY A 293 15.16 -27.68 2.71
N THR A 294 13.95 -27.68 3.28
CA THR A 294 13.19 -26.44 3.56
C THR A 294 14.01 -25.39 4.31
N GLY A 295 14.83 -25.82 5.29
CA GLY A 295 15.69 -24.92 6.05
C GLY A 295 16.69 -24.12 5.18
N ALA A 296 17.10 -24.66 4.04
CA ALA A 296 17.95 -23.94 3.10
C ALA A 296 17.19 -22.85 2.35
N TRP A 297 15.92 -23.06 2.03
CA TRP A 297 15.03 -22.04 1.43
C TRP A 297 14.67 -20.91 2.40
N LEU A 298 14.63 -21.21 3.73
CA LEU A 298 14.31 -20.24 4.76
C LEU A 298 15.52 -19.33 5.12
N ARG A 299 16.73 -19.79 4.86
CA ARG A 299 17.95 -19.06 5.27
C ARG A 299 18.01 -17.67 4.63
N GLY A 300 18.20 -16.64 5.48
CA GLY A 300 18.34 -15.26 5.07
C GLY A 300 17.07 -14.60 4.56
N ARG A 301 15.89 -15.23 4.67
CA ARG A 301 14.60 -14.64 4.33
C ARG A 301 13.79 -14.41 5.59
N ASN A 302 13.21 -13.22 5.72
CA ASN A 302 12.33 -12.87 6.83
C ASN A 302 10.89 -13.21 6.44
N LEU A 303 10.40 -14.37 6.88
CA LEU A 303 9.12 -14.93 6.46
C LEU A 303 8.20 -15.14 7.66
N ASP A 304 6.91 -14.81 7.51
CA ASP A 304 5.88 -15.08 8.52
C ASP A 304 5.54 -16.57 8.62
N PHE A 305 5.52 -17.26 7.46
CA PHE A 305 5.23 -18.70 7.39
C PHE A 305 5.71 -19.31 6.07
N HIS A 306 5.62 -20.63 5.96
CA HIS A 306 5.89 -21.34 4.70
C HIS A 306 4.86 -22.44 4.46
N LEU A 307 4.68 -22.78 3.20
CA LEU A 307 3.74 -23.80 2.71
C LEU A 307 4.41 -24.71 1.70
N HIS A 308 4.00 -25.99 1.73
CA HIS A 308 4.35 -26.97 0.72
C HIS A 308 3.10 -27.36 -0.05
N LEU A 309 3.11 -27.15 -1.36
CA LEU A 309 2.00 -27.52 -2.25
C LEU A 309 2.47 -28.58 -3.23
N ARG A 310 1.64 -29.62 -3.39
CA ARG A 310 1.85 -30.61 -4.45
C ARG A 310 1.13 -30.16 -5.72
N GLY A 311 1.84 -30.22 -6.85
CA GLY A 311 1.22 -30.10 -8.14
C GLY A 311 0.56 -31.43 -8.48
N ASN A 312 -0.73 -31.44 -8.72
CA ASN A 312 -1.37 -32.50 -9.49
C ASN A 312 -1.36 -32.07 -10.95
#